data_551cc22e552ea9675412aac71435534e
#
_entry.id   551cc22e552ea9675412aac71435534e
#
_cell.length_a   1.000
_cell.length_b   1.000
_cell.length_c   1.000
_cell.angle_alpha   90.00
_cell.angle_beta   90.00
_cell.angle_gamma   90.00
#
_symmetry.space_group_name_H-M   'P 1'
#
loop_
_entity.id
_entity.type
_entity.pdbx_description
1 polymer ?
#
loop_
_entity_poly.entity_id
_entity_poly.type
_entity_poly.pdbx_seq_one_letter_code
_entity_poly.pdbx_strand_id
1 'polypeptide(L)'
;MNETTLAAANMKIVRDKRENLRHMVEMADEAATKGVDILVLPEVGLQGYADFAFPVGSSECAEQKQYYYREAETIPGPTTDAIAELAKRLTMTIQVGMAERMVHGNVIFNSTALIGPEGLIGVYRKVHNQFEFPYFAPGEGTPVFETSHGKVGSIICYDLCFPELIRSFALRGAHLILMSNAWPMKGHDRETDYHGYAMDLAAKGNAFFNQSWLVIANHCETGAYSQKLDYYGGSQVVDPYGKVVAYLANEEGLVIHKADLEEVVLQSRTAGFFGLNLLQDRRPEHYGALVDQEYRRCGPRSGLAAE
;
A
#
# COMPACT_ATOMS: atom_id res chain seq x y z
N MET A 1 -9.14 -23.88 13.03
CA MET A 1 -8.78 -23.23 11.76
C MET A 1 -9.44 -21.87 11.76
N ASN A 2 -8.65 -20.82 11.87
CA ASN A 2 -9.16 -19.43 11.87
C ASN A 2 -9.03 -18.89 10.45
N GLU A 3 -10.08 -19.11 9.64
CA GLU A 3 -10.13 -18.47 8.32
C GLU A 3 -10.26 -16.95 8.48
N THR A 4 -9.50 -16.21 7.72
CA THR A 4 -9.56 -14.74 7.63
C THR A 4 -10.03 -14.35 6.24
N THR A 5 -10.99 -13.43 6.17
CA THR A 5 -11.49 -12.87 4.93
C THR A 5 -10.80 -11.54 4.67
N LEU A 6 -9.95 -11.51 3.64
CA LEU A 6 -9.21 -10.34 3.18
C LEU A 6 -10.00 -9.58 2.12
N ALA A 7 -9.96 -8.26 2.15
CA ALA A 7 -10.47 -7.43 1.06
C ALA A 7 -9.51 -6.31 0.67
N ALA A 8 -9.45 -6.03 -0.62
CA ALA A 8 -8.79 -4.87 -1.19
C ALA A 8 -9.78 -4.03 -1.99
N ALA A 9 -9.85 -2.74 -1.73
CA ALA A 9 -10.70 -1.83 -2.47
C ALA A 9 -10.05 -1.38 -3.77
N ASN A 10 -10.76 -1.54 -4.87
CA ASN A 10 -10.49 -0.85 -6.13
C ASN A 10 -11.39 0.38 -6.12
N MET A 11 -10.84 1.55 -5.82
CA MET A 11 -11.64 2.71 -5.43
C MET A 11 -11.37 3.90 -6.34
N LYS A 12 -12.45 4.53 -6.82
CA LYS A 12 -12.36 5.83 -7.48
C LYS A 12 -12.18 6.92 -6.43
N ILE A 13 -11.14 7.72 -6.59
CA ILE A 13 -10.78 8.78 -5.66
C ILE A 13 -10.99 10.13 -6.33
N VAL A 14 -11.59 11.07 -5.61
CA VAL A 14 -11.81 12.45 -6.05
C VAL A 14 -10.98 13.43 -5.20
N ARG A 15 -10.91 14.71 -5.64
CA ARG A 15 -10.21 15.77 -4.89
C ARG A 15 -11.14 16.40 -3.85
N ASP A 16 -11.83 15.57 -3.09
CA ASP A 16 -12.67 15.98 -1.97
C ASP A 16 -12.54 14.97 -0.82
N LYS A 17 -11.89 15.39 0.24
CA LYS A 17 -11.63 14.55 1.41
C LYS A 17 -12.91 14.00 2.06
N ARG A 18 -13.99 14.80 2.08
CA ARG A 18 -15.25 14.40 2.71
C ARG A 18 -15.97 13.34 1.86
N GLU A 19 -15.95 13.53 0.55
CA GLU A 19 -16.52 12.57 -0.38
C GLU A 19 -15.75 11.25 -0.34
N ASN A 20 -14.41 11.30 -0.35
CA ASN A 20 -13.58 10.10 -0.24
C ASN A 20 -13.82 9.36 1.09
N LEU A 21 -13.91 10.07 2.22
CA LEU A 21 -14.20 9.43 3.50
C LEU A 21 -15.58 8.77 3.52
N ARG A 22 -16.61 9.44 2.99
CA ARG A 22 -17.94 8.85 2.85
C ARG A 22 -17.89 7.57 2.04
N HIS A 23 -17.19 7.60 0.92
CA HIS A 23 -17.03 6.45 0.04
C HIS A 23 -16.25 5.30 0.70
N MET A 24 -15.18 5.60 1.46
CA MET A 24 -14.47 4.59 2.27
C MET A 24 -15.39 3.90 3.28
N VAL A 25 -16.28 4.67 3.91
CA VAL A 25 -17.29 4.13 4.85
C VAL A 25 -18.26 3.20 4.12
N GLU A 26 -18.76 3.59 2.95
CA GLU A 26 -19.67 2.77 2.13
C GLU A 26 -19.01 1.46 1.70
N MET A 27 -17.75 1.50 1.24
CA MET A 27 -17.00 0.30 0.90
C MET A 27 -16.74 -0.60 2.11
N ALA A 28 -16.48 -0.03 3.28
CA ALA A 28 -16.32 -0.81 4.52
C ALA A 28 -17.64 -1.45 4.97
N ASP A 29 -18.75 -0.73 4.86
CA ASP A 29 -20.08 -1.29 5.15
C ASP A 29 -20.44 -2.43 4.18
N GLU A 30 -20.12 -2.28 2.87
CA GLU A 30 -20.27 -3.37 1.89
C GLU A 30 -19.37 -4.57 2.25
N ALA A 31 -18.10 -4.33 2.60
CA ALA A 31 -17.16 -5.37 2.99
C ALA A 31 -17.68 -6.16 4.21
N ALA A 32 -18.26 -5.48 5.20
CA ALA A 32 -18.85 -6.11 6.38
C ALA A 32 -20.00 -7.06 6.02
N THR A 33 -20.86 -6.70 5.04
CA THR A 33 -21.94 -7.60 4.58
C THR A 33 -21.43 -8.89 3.97
N LYS A 34 -20.16 -8.90 3.54
CA LYS A 34 -19.47 -10.04 2.93
C LYS A 34 -18.56 -10.77 3.93
N GLY A 35 -18.60 -10.40 5.21
CA GLY A 35 -17.83 -11.03 6.28
C GLY A 35 -16.33 -10.78 6.20
N VAL A 36 -15.93 -9.60 5.72
CA VAL A 36 -14.51 -9.21 5.63
C VAL A 36 -13.96 -8.90 7.02
N ASP A 37 -12.79 -9.45 7.33
CA ASP A 37 -12.05 -9.23 8.57
C ASP A 37 -11.00 -8.14 8.44
N ILE A 38 -10.36 -8.04 7.26
CA ILE A 38 -9.32 -7.03 6.97
C ILE A 38 -9.63 -6.36 5.64
N LEU A 39 -9.80 -5.04 5.66
CA LEU A 39 -10.01 -4.19 4.47
C LEU A 39 -8.80 -3.29 4.24
N VAL A 40 -8.27 -3.28 3.03
CA VAL A 40 -7.22 -2.37 2.58
C VAL A 40 -7.81 -1.31 1.65
N LEU A 41 -7.54 -0.05 1.95
CA LEU A 41 -7.93 1.11 1.15
C LEU A 41 -6.72 1.73 0.43
N PRO A 42 -6.93 2.45 -0.70
CA PRO A 42 -5.84 2.93 -1.54
C PRO A 42 -4.94 4.01 -0.91
N GLU A 43 -3.77 4.23 -1.54
CA GLU A 43 -2.76 5.23 -1.19
C GLU A 43 -3.29 6.66 -1.30
N VAL A 44 -3.03 7.48 -0.25
CA VAL A 44 -3.55 8.86 -0.15
C VAL A 44 -5.02 8.94 -0.53
N GLY A 45 -5.75 7.85 -0.33
CA GLY A 45 -7.15 7.71 -0.71
C GLY A 45 -8.05 8.74 -0.04
N LEU A 46 -7.66 9.24 1.14
CA LEU A 46 -8.42 10.28 1.83
C LEU A 46 -8.37 11.61 1.08
N GLN A 47 -7.19 12.12 0.74
CA GLN A 47 -7.03 13.43 0.10
C GLN A 47 -7.01 13.36 -1.43
N GLY A 48 -6.79 12.20 -1.99
CA GLY A 48 -6.50 11.99 -3.41
C GLY A 48 -5.02 12.18 -3.72
N TYR A 49 -4.51 11.31 -4.59
CA TYR A 49 -3.11 11.31 -4.99
C TYR A 49 -2.82 12.44 -5.98
N ALA A 50 -1.72 13.19 -5.74
CA ALA A 50 -1.30 14.26 -6.62
C ALA A 50 -0.74 13.73 -7.94
N ASP A 51 -0.97 14.48 -8.99
CA ASP A 51 -0.31 14.23 -10.25
C ASP A 51 1.19 14.59 -10.16
N PHE A 52 2.07 13.64 -10.49
CA PHE A 52 3.52 13.85 -10.44
C PHE A 52 4.09 14.48 -11.71
N ALA A 53 3.22 14.89 -12.62
CA ALA A 53 3.66 15.50 -13.89
C ALA A 53 4.10 16.95 -13.75
N PHE A 54 4.02 17.54 -12.55
CA PHE A 54 4.36 18.94 -12.35
C PHE A 54 5.86 19.13 -12.05
N PRO A 55 6.58 19.91 -12.86
CA PRO A 55 7.98 20.21 -12.57
C PRO A 55 8.15 20.86 -11.20
N VAL A 56 9.21 20.47 -10.49
CA VAL A 56 9.56 21.09 -9.21
C VAL A 56 9.81 22.59 -9.43
N GLY A 57 9.12 23.43 -8.65
CA GLY A 57 9.19 24.90 -8.78
C GLY A 57 8.14 25.51 -9.69
N SER A 58 7.33 24.71 -10.38
CA SER A 58 6.17 25.24 -11.11
C SER A 58 5.06 25.72 -10.17
N SER A 59 4.16 26.57 -10.69
CA SER A 59 2.96 27.04 -9.97
C SER A 59 2.06 25.87 -9.56
N GLU A 60 1.90 24.90 -10.45
CA GLU A 60 1.09 23.70 -10.24
C GLU A 60 1.67 22.82 -9.11
N CYS A 61 2.99 22.61 -9.10
CA CYS A 61 3.66 21.91 -8.00
C CYS A 61 3.46 22.64 -6.67
N ALA A 62 3.56 23.98 -6.66
CA ALA A 62 3.33 24.78 -5.45
C ALA A 62 1.88 24.68 -4.97
N GLU A 63 0.90 24.70 -5.89
CA GLU A 63 -0.51 24.53 -5.58
C GLU A 63 -0.82 23.17 -4.95
N GLN A 64 -0.27 22.07 -5.52
CA GLN A 64 -0.41 20.73 -4.97
C GLN A 64 0.18 20.64 -3.56
N LYS A 65 1.37 21.22 -3.36
CA LYS A 65 2.01 21.29 -2.05
C LYS A 65 1.13 22.02 -1.02
N GLN A 66 0.57 23.16 -1.40
CA GLN A 66 -0.37 23.92 -0.55
C GLN A 66 -1.64 23.14 -0.24
N TYR A 67 -2.16 22.36 -1.20
CA TYR A 67 -3.31 21.49 -0.99
C TYR A 67 -3.01 20.47 0.12
N TYR A 68 -1.91 19.73 0.03
CA TYR A 68 -1.57 18.76 1.09
C TYR A 68 -1.32 19.43 2.44
N TYR A 69 -0.73 20.63 2.46
CA TYR A 69 -0.58 21.38 3.71
C TYR A 69 -1.91 21.70 4.39
N ARG A 70 -2.96 21.98 3.62
CA ARG A 70 -4.29 22.28 4.15
C ARG A 70 -5.05 21.02 4.56
N GLU A 71 -4.96 19.96 3.74
CA GLU A 71 -5.83 18.79 3.85
C GLU A 71 -5.23 17.63 4.64
N ALA A 72 -3.90 17.60 4.84
CA ALA A 72 -3.26 16.58 5.64
C ALA A 72 -3.69 16.64 7.11
N GLU A 73 -3.85 15.47 7.72
CA GLU A 73 -4.28 15.33 9.12
C GLU A 73 -3.17 14.68 9.96
N THR A 74 -3.21 14.88 11.26
CA THR A 74 -2.37 14.12 12.19
C THR A 74 -2.88 12.68 12.31
N ILE A 75 -2.02 11.76 12.69
CA ILE A 75 -2.38 10.42 13.11
C ILE A 75 -1.91 10.22 14.56
N PRO A 76 -2.82 10.02 15.53
CA PRO A 76 -4.28 10.04 15.39
C PRO A 76 -4.83 11.44 15.06
N GLY A 77 -6.04 11.46 14.49
CA GLY A 77 -6.73 12.67 14.05
C GLY A 77 -8.16 12.37 13.57
N PRO A 78 -8.87 13.38 13.06
CA PRO A 78 -10.31 13.28 12.83
C PRO A 78 -10.73 12.08 11.96
N THR A 79 -9.99 11.81 10.88
CA THR A 79 -10.30 10.67 10.01
C THR A 79 -9.98 9.35 10.67
N THR A 80 -8.81 9.22 11.33
CA THR A 80 -8.47 7.96 12.01
C THR A 80 -9.41 7.66 13.17
N ASP A 81 -9.94 8.69 13.85
CA ASP A 81 -10.95 8.53 14.89
C ASP A 81 -12.28 8.03 14.30
N ALA A 82 -12.71 8.60 13.17
CA ALA A 82 -13.91 8.15 12.47
C ALA A 82 -13.78 6.70 11.96
N ILE A 83 -12.62 6.34 11.41
CA ILE A 83 -12.34 4.96 10.97
C ILE A 83 -12.22 4.01 12.18
N ALA A 84 -11.74 4.46 13.34
CA ALA A 84 -11.70 3.64 14.55
C ALA A 84 -13.12 3.29 15.07
N GLU A 85 -14.02 4.25 15.06
CA GLU A 85 -15.43 3.98 15.37
C GLU A 85 -16.09 3.03 14.35
N LEU A 86 -15.74 3.19 13.06
CA LEU A 86 -16.19 2.30 12.00
C LEU A 86 -15.64 0.87 12.19
N ALA A 87 -14.35 0.72 12.42
CA ALA A 87 -13.67 -0.55 12.65
C ALA A 87 -14.26 -1.30 13.86
N LYS A 88 -14.53 -0.56 14.95
CA LYS A 88 -15.20 -1.09 16.14
C LYS A 88 -16.63 -1.56 15.83
N ARG A 89 -17.43 -0.75 15.14
CA ARG A 89 -18.81 -1.07 14.76
C ARG A 89 -18.89 -2.31 13.88
N LEU A 90 -17.93 -2.44 12.94
CA LEU A 90 -17.89 -3.55 11.97
C LEU A 90 -17.08 -4.76 12.45
N THR A 91 -16.39 -4.64 13.58
CA THR A 91 -15.43 -5.68 14.08
C THR A 91 -14.40 -6.04 13.00
N MET A 92 -13.87 -5.02 12.30
CA MET A 92 -13.00 -5.15 11.13
C MET A 92 -11.67 -4.41 11.34
N THR A 93 -10.58 -4.95 10.83
CA THR A 93 -9.31 -4.21 10.72
C THR A 93 -9.29 -3.47 9.37
N ILE A 94 -9.02 -2.16 9.39
CA ILE A 94 -9.03 -1.29 8.21
C ILE A 94 -7.67 -0.63 8.06
N GLN A 95 -7.03 -0.76 6.90
CA GLN A 95 -5.88 0.05 6.53
C GLN A 95 -6.34 1.22 5.66
N VAL A 96 -6.08 2.45 6.08
CA VAL A 96 -6.41 3.67 5.32
C VAL A 96 -5.15 4.40 4.89
N GLY A 97 -5.06 4.74 3.58
CA GLY A 97 -3.99 5.56 3.01
C GLY A 97 -4.33 7.04 3.06
N MET A 98 -3.42 7.87 3.58
CA MET A 98 -3.64 9.30 3.75
C MET A 98 -2.35 10.14 3.80
N ALA A 99 -2.48 11.43 3.50
CA ALA A 99 -1.45 12.41 3.80
C ALA A 99 -1.46 12.71 5.30
N GLU A 100 -0.36 12.36 5.98
CA GLU A 100 -0.16 12.60 7.40
C GLU A 100 0.62 13.88 7.63
N ARG A 101 0.17 14.75 8.51
CA ARG A 101 0.89 15.94 8.96
C ARG A 101 1.45 15.74 10.36
N MET A 102 2.74 15.96 10.53
CA MET A 102 3.33 16.00 11.85
C MET A 102 2.81 17.17 12.67
N VAL A 103 2.65 16.95 13.96
CA VAL A 103 2.20 18.00 14.91
C VAL A 103 3.14 19.20 14.90
N HIS A 104 4.44 18.95 14.68
CA HIS A 104 5.48 19.96 14.64
C HIS A 104 6.22 19.94 13.30
N GLY A 105 6.62 21.10 12.81
CA GLY A 105 7.58 21.22 11.69
C GLY A 105 7.00 21.21 10.29
N ASN A 106 5.67 21.22 10.11
CA ASN A 106 5.03 21.22 8.78
C ASN A 106 5.52 20.10 7.82
N VAL A 107 5.95 18.97 8.38
CA VAL A 107 6.36 17.81 7.60
C VAL A 107 5.12 16.99 7.28
N ILE A 108 4.98 16.60 6.02
CA ILE A 108 3.89 15.74 5.54
C ILE A 108 4.49 14.43 5.05
N PHE A 109 3.84 13.32 5.41
CA PHE A 109 4.17 11.98 4.96
C PHE A 109 3.03 11.38 4.16
N ASN A 110 3.37 10.52 3.22
CA ASN A 110 2.46 9.56 2.63
C ASN A 110 2.39 8.36 3.57
N SER A 111 1.25 8.16 4.23
CA SER A 111 1.14 7.23 5.35
C SER A 111 -0.06 6.28 5.20
N THR A 112 0.06 5.12 5.82
CA THR A 112 -1.08 4.25 6.11
C THR A 112 -1.27 4.16 7.61
N ALA A 113 -2.54 4.25 8.06
CA ALA A 113 -2.94 3.91 9.42
C ALA A 113 -3.64 2.55 9.40
N LEU A 114 -3.16 1.61 10.22
CA LEU A 114 -3.82 0.34 10.48
C LEU A 114 -4.66 0.47 11.73
N ILE A 115 -5.96 0.25 11.60
CA ILE A 115 -6.95 0.53 12.64
C ILE A 115 -7.80 -0.72 12.84
N GLY A 116 -7.82 -1.24 14.04
CA GLY A 116 -8.64 -2.39 14.43
C GLY A 116 -9.84 -2.02 15.29
N PRO A 117 -10.63 -3.00 15.73
CA PRO A 117 -11.78 -2.79 16.60
C PRO A 117 -11.44 -2.07 17.92
N GLU A 118 -10.20 -2.22 18.39
CA GLU A 118 -9.71 -1.59 19.63
C GLU A 118 -9.04 -0.21 19.38
N GLY A 119 -9.02 0.28 18.14
CA GLY A 119 -8.46 1.56 17.75
C GLY A 119 -7.22 1.48 16.87
N LEU A 120 -6.41 2.52 16.87
CA LEU A 120 -5.18 2.63 16.07
C LEU A 120 -4.15 1.58 16.51
N ILE A 121 -3.81 0.66 15.61
CA ILE A 121 -2.79 -0.37 15.83
C ILE A 121 -1.39 0.19 15.51
N GLY A 122 -1.27 0.93 14.41
CA GLY A 122 0.01 1.52 14.02
C GLY A 122 -0.04 2.33 12.75
N VAL A 123 1.10 2.94 12.43
CA VAL A 123 1.29 3.83 11.27
C VAL A 123 2.54 3.40 10.52
N TYR A 124 2.42 3.28 9.20
CA TYR A 124 3.55 3.15 8.31
C TYR A 124 3.65 4.39 7.41
N ARG A 125 4.86 4.93 7.25
CA ARG A 125 5.18 6.05 6.37
C ARG A 125 6.00 5.54 5.20
N LYS A 126 5.62 5.89 3.99
CA LYS A 126 6.27 5.46 2.75
C LYS A 126 7.76 5.73 2.80
N VAL A 127 8.57 4.69 2.60
CA VAL A 127 10.04 4.79 2.64
C VAL A 127 10.59 5.27 1.30
N HIS A 128 10.01 4.78 0.20
CA HIS A 128 10.49 5.09 -1.14
C HIS A 128 9.56 6.09 -1.85
N ASN A 129 9.88 7.38 -1.71
CA ASN A 129 9.21 8.44 -2.44
C ASN A 129 9.88 8.61 -3.80
N GLN A 130 9.12 8.40 -4.89
CA GLN A 130 9.61 8.55 -6.25
C GLN A 130 9.52 10.02 -6.72
N PHE A 131 8.38 10.37 -7.31
CA PHE A 131 8.12 11.75 -7.77
C PHE A 131 7.43 12.60 -6.70
N GLU A 132 7.17 12.02 -5.54
CA GLU A 132 6.43 12.63 -4.44
C GLU A 132 7.30 13.50 -3.53
N PHE A 133 8.62 13.47 -3.69
CA PHE A 133 9.56 14.20 -2.84
C PHE A 133 9.25 15.71 -2.69
N PRO A 134 8.57 16.38 -3.64
CA PRO A 134 8.16 17.77 -3.41
C PRO A 134 7.07 17.92 -2.36
N TYR A 135 6.30 16.85 -2.10
CA TYR A 135 5.11 16.87 -1.25
C TYR A 135 5.33 16.16 0.07
N PHE A 136 5.96 15.00 0.04
CA PHE A 136 6.09 14.08 1.17
C PHE A 136 7.53 13.83 1.55
N ALA A 137 7.80 13.83 2.84
CA ALA A 137 9.07 13.36 3.38
C ALA A 137 9.12 11.82 3.36
N PRO A 138 10.31 11.22 3.21
CA PRO A 138 10.47 9.78 3.33
C PRO A 138 10.23 9.31 4.77
N GLY A 139 9.56 8.18 4.89
CA GLY A 139 9.38 7.47 6.15
C GLY A 139 10.62 6.68 6.56
N GLU A 140 10.55 6.04 7.71
CA GLU A 140 11.64 5.26 8.28
C GLU A 140 11.15 3.91 8.80
N GLY A 141 12.00 2.89 8.61
CA GLY A 141 11.83 1.58 9.22
C GLY A 141 10.78 0.67 8.56
N THR A 142 10.67 -0.50 9.14
CA THR A 142 9.75 -1.58 8.71
C THR A 142 8.97 -2.09 9.92
N PRO A 143 8.03 -1.31 10.47
CA PRO A 143 7.24 -1.72 11.62
C PRO A 143 6.35 -2.90 11.26
N VAL A 144 6.35 -3.94 12.11
CA VAL A 144 5.42 -5.06 12.03
C VAL A 144 4.38 -4.89 13.11
N PHE A 145 3.12 -5.01 12.75
CA PHE A 145 1.99 -4.80 13.62
C PHE A 145 1.38 -6.13 14.04
N GLU A 146 1.11 -6.28 15.33
CA GLU A 146 0.36 -7.42 15.87
C GLU A 146 -1.13 -7.15 15.70
N THR A 147 -1.85 -8.10 15.12
CA THR A 147 -3.31 -8.06 14.96
C THR A 147 -3.93 -9.38 15.42
N SER A 148 -5.26 -9.42 15.54
CA SER A 148 -5.99 -10.67 15.80
C SER A 148 -5.83 -11.71 14.69
N HIS A 149 -5.33 -11.30 13.52
CA HIS A 149 -5.10 -12.14 12.35
C HIS A 149 -3.61 -12.39 12.08
N GLY A 150 -2.76 -12.16 13.12
CA GLY A 150 -1.31 -12.38 13.07
C GLY A 150 -0.51 -11.11 12.76
N LYS A 151 0.74 -11.30 12.35
CA LYS A 151 1.71 -10.22 12.13
C LYS A 151 1.57 -9.64 10.73
N VAL A 152 1.36 -8.33 10.68
CA VAL A 152 1.10 -7.58 9.45
C VAL A 152 2.21 -6.57 9.19
N GLY A 153 2.71 -6.53 7.94
CA GLY A 153 3.51 -5.43 7.41
C GLY A 153 2.65 -4.52 6.53
N SER A 154 3.01 -3.26 6.44
CA SER A 154 2.36 -2.30 5.54
C SER A 154 3.37 -1.68 4.60
N ILE A 155 3.00 -1.55 3.31
CA ILE A 155 3.79 -0.88 2.28
C ILE A 155 2.91 0.05 1.45
N ILE A 156 3.54 0.99 0.75
CA ILE A 156 2.82 1.95 -0.09
C ILE A 156 3.45 2.00 -1.49
N CYS A 157 2.67 1.60 -2.50
CA CYS A 157 2.90 1.82 -3.92
C CYS A 157 4.34 1.45 -4.38
N TYR A 158 5.19 2.44 -4.62
CA TYR A 158 6.55 2.27 -5.11
C TYR A 158 7.45 1.41 -4.20
N ASP A 159 7.11 1.26 -2.93
CA ASP A 159 7.78 0.33 -2.02
C ASP A 159 7.79 -1.12 -2.56
N LEU A 160 6.78 -1.49 -3.37
CA LEU A 160 6.68 -2.79 -4.02
C LEU A 160 7.89 -3.10 -4.92
N CYS A 161 8.54 -2.09 -5.49
CA CYS A 161 9.69 -2.25 -6.37
C CYS A 161 10.99 -2.61 -5.62
N PHE A 162 10.96 -2.62 -4.29
CA PHE A 162 12.13 -2.88 -3.44
C PHE A 162 11.92 -4.18 -2.64
N PRO A 163 12.32 -5.33 -3.21
CA PRO A 163 12.15 -6.63 -2.55
C PRO A 163 12.87 -6.73 -1.21
N GLU A 164 13.92 -5.93 -0.98
CA GLU A 164 14.64 -5.84 0.28
C GLU A 164 13.75 -5.30 1.42
N LEU A 165 12.87 -4.35 1.10
CA LEU A 165 11.94 -3.80 2.07
C LEU A 165 10.95 -4.87 2.51
N ILE A 166 10.33 -5.57 1.55
CA ILE A 166 9.33 -6.61 1.83
C ILE A 166 9.99 -7.79 2.54
N ARG A 167 11.21 -8.16 2.12
CA ARG A 167 12.04 -9.15 2.81
C ARG A 167 12.27 -8.77 4.28
N SER A 168 12.49 -7.49 4.56
CA SER A 168 12.70 -7.01 5.93
C SER A 168 11.46 -7.18 6.80
N PHE A 169 10.27 -6.95 6.28
CA PHE A 169 9.01 -7.26 6.96
C PHE A 169 8.84 -8.76 7.24
N ALA A 170 9.08 -9.60 6.23
CA ALA A 170 8.95 -11.05 6.36
C ALA A 170 9.93 -11.62 7.40
N LEU A 171 11.18 -11.13 7.44
CA LEU A 171 12.18 -11.53 8.43
C LEU A 171 11.85 -11.08 9.85
N ARG A 172 11.03 -10.03 10.01
CA ARG A 172 10.48 -9.59 11.29
C ARG A 172 9.21 -10.37 11.68
N GLY A 173 8.80 -11.34 10.84
CA GLY A 173 7.71 -12.25 11.10
C GLY A 173 6.36 -11.85 10.48
N ALA A 174 6.30 -10.77 9.67
CA ALA A 174 5.09 -10.47 8.93
C ALA A 174 4.82 -11.58 7.89
N HIS A 175 3.65 -12.19 7.97
CA HIS A 175 3.19 -13.19 7.00
C HIS A 175 2.08 -12.65 6.09
N LEU A 176 1.59 -11.46 6.38
CA LEU A 176 0.61 -10.71 5.61
C LEU A 176 1.14 -9.29 5.37
N ILE A 177 1.21 -8.89 4.12
CA ILE A 177 1.63 -7.55 3.70
C ILE A 177 0.41 -6.85 3.10
N LEU A 178 0.04 -5.71 3.67
CA LEU A 178 -1.04 -4.86 3.18
C LEU A 178 -0.45 -3.70 2.40
N MET A 179 -0.92 -3.48 1.19
CA MET A 179 -0.42 -2.44 0.31
C MET A 179 -1.52 -1.47 -0.11
N SER A 180 -1.34 -0.21 0.26
CA SER A 180 -2.12 0.91 -0.30
C SER A 180 -1.41 1.44 -1.54
N ASN A 181 -2.13 1.57 -2.65
CA ASN A 181 -1.53 1.83 -3.95
C ASN A 181 -2.26 2.94 -4.72
N ALA A 182 -1.51 3.68 -5.54
CA ALA A 182 -1.98 4.62 -6.55
C ALA A 182 -1.20 4.40 -7.85
N TRP A 183 -1.20 3.16 -8.35
CA TRP A 183 -0.38 2.75 -9.49
C TRP A 183 -1.01 3.17 -10.80
N PRO A 184 -0.34 4.06 -11.56
CA PRO A 184 -0.88 4.58 -12.79
C PRO A 184 -0.67 3.65 -13.97
N MET A 185 -1.45 3.86 -15.03
CA MET A 185 -1.14 3.43 -16.39
C MET A 185 -0.47 4.55 -17.16
N LYS A 186 0.41 4.20 -18.08
CA LYS A 186 1.02 5.17 -19.01
C LYS A 186 0.20 5.31 -20.30
N GLY A 187 -0.48 4.27 -20.71
CA GLY A 187 -1.33 4.19 -21.89
C GLY A 187 -2.78 3.89 -21.51
N HIS A 188 -3.65 3.87 -22.51
CA HIS A 188 -5.07 3.51 -22.32
C HIS A 188 -5.35 2.03 -22.54
N ASP A 189 -4.36 1.27 -23.01
CA ASP A 189 -4.48 -0.16 -23.24
C ASP A 189 -3.80 -0.93 -22.11
N ARG A 190 -4.63 -1.54 -21.27
CA ARG A 190 -4.21 -2.30 -20.10
C ARG A 190 -3.36 -3.52 -20.43
N GLU A 191 -3.62 -4.19 -21.55
CA GLU A 191 -2.93 -5.43 -21.92
C GLU A 191 -1.47 -5.18 -22.34
N THR A 192 -1.20 -3.99 -22.86
CA THR A 192 0.14 -3.59 -23.32
C THR A 192 0.85 -2.61 -22.37
N ASP A 193 0.19 -2.19 -21.30
CA ASP A 193 0.77 -1.24 -20.35
C ASP A 193 1.87 -1.88 -19.50
N TYR A 194 3.10 -1.41 -19.71
CA TYR A 194 4.27 -1.90 -18.97
C TYR A 194 4.19 -1.64 -17.47
N HIS A 195 3.55 -0.53 -17.04
CA HIS A 195 3.48 -0.18 -15.63
C HIS A 195 2.59 -1.17 -14.87
N GLY A 196 1.43 -1.53 -15.43
CA GLY A 196 0.56 -2.54 -14.85
C GLY A 196 1.22 -3.92 -14.82
N TYR A 197 1.87 -4.31 -15.91
CA TYR A 197 2.66 -5.55 -15.95
C TYR A 197 3.74 -5.58 -14.86
N ALA A 198 4.45 -4.46 -14.64
CA ALA A 198 5.49 -4.36 -13.62
C ALA A 198 4.92 -4.53 -12.20
N MET A 199 3.74 -3.96 -11.92
CA MET A 199 3.04 -4.16 -10.65
C MET A 199 2.70 -5.63 -10.42
N ASP A 200 2.08 -6.28 -11.40
CA ASP A 200 1.68 -7.68 -11.29
C ASP A 200 2.87 -8.63 -11.13
N LEU A 201 3.96 -8.37 -11.86
CA LEU A 201 5.21 -9.13 -11.74
C LEU A 201 5.82 -8.98 -10.34
N ALA A 202 5.94 -7.73 -9.86
CA ALA A 202 6.51 -7.45 -8.56
C ALA A 202 5.65 -8.01 -7.42
N ALA A 203 4.32 -7.94 -7.53
CA ALA A 203 3.39 -8.51 -6.55
C ALA A 203 3.59 -10.02 -6.40
N LYS A 204 3.58 -10.75 -7.52
CA LYS A 204 3.78 -12.21 -7.54
C LYS A 204 5.17 -12.60 -7.03
N GLY A 205 6.21 -11.90 -7.49
CA GLY A 205 7.59 -12.14 -7.06
C GLY A 205 7.78 -11.91 -5.57
N ASN A 206 7.30 -10.78 -5.04
CA ASN A 206 7.44 -10.48 -3.63
C ASN A 206 6.66 -11.44 -2.72
N ALA A 207 5.44 -11.82 -3.09
CA ALA A 207 4.67 -12.83 -2.36
C ALA A 207 5.39 -14.18 -2.33
N PHE A 208 5.85 -14.67 -3.49
CA PHE A 208 6.56 -15.94 -3.63
C PHE A 208 7.90 -15.97 -2.88
N PHE A 209 8.78 -14.99 -3.14
CA PHE A 209 10.12 -14.98 -2.53
C PHE A 209 10.11 -14.79 -1.02
N ASN A 210 9.05 -14.18 -0.48
CA ASN A 210 8.89 -13.99 0.97
C ASN A 210 7.95 -15.01 1.61
N GLN A 211 7.31 -15.87 0.80
CA GLN A 211 6.32 -16.85 1.26
C GLN A 211 5.33 -16.20 2.22
N SER A 212 4.75 -15.08 1.76
CA SER A 212 3.85 -14.20 2.51
C SER A 212 2.66 -13.79 1.64
N TRP A 213 1.52 -13.57 2.26
CA TRP A 213 0.37 -12.97 1.60
C TRP A 213 0.64 -11.52 1.23
N LEU A 214 0.11 -11.09 0.11
CA LEU A 214 0.11 -9.68 -0.32
C LEU A 214 -1.29 -9.27 -0.74
N VAL A 215 -1.83 -8.21 -0.14
CA VAL A 215 -3.13 -7.62 -0.44
C VAL A 215 -2.93 -6.22 -0.96
N ILE A 216 -3.34 -5.94 -2.19
CA ILE A 216 -3.12 -4.66 -2.88
C ILE A 216 -4.45 -3.99 -3.16
N ALA A 217 -4.66 -2.80 -2.59
CA ALA A 217 -5.75 -1.89 -2.92
C ALA A 217 -5.23 -0.75 -3.80
N ASN A 218 -5.87 -0.49 -4.93
CA ASN A 218 -5.43 0.53 -5.87
C ASN A 218 -6.54 1.53 -6.20
N HIS A 219 -6.14 2.70 -6.68
CA HIS A 219 -7.06 3.59 -7.38
C HIS A 219 -7.52 2.94 -8.68
N CYS A 220 -8.73 3.26 -9.12
CA CYS A 220 -9.25 2.87 -10.41
C CYS A 220 -9.74 4.08 -11.22
N GLU A 221 -9.98 3.87 -12.50
CA GLU A 221 -10.43 4.89 -13.46
C GLU A 221 -9.45 6.08 -13.61
N THR A 222 -9.97 7.26 -13.94
CA THR A 222 -9.17 8.46 -14.19
C THR A 222 -8.84 9.18 -12.89
N GLY A 223 -7.60 9.64 -12.77
CA GLY A 223 -7.13 10.33 -11.58
C GLY A 223 -7.82 11.65 -11.28
N ALA A 224 -7.96 11.97 -10.01
CA ALA A 224 -8.70 13.13 -9.50
C ALA A 224 -8.10 14.50 -9.88
N TYR A 225 -6.80 14.55 -10.17
CA TYR A 225 -6.06 15.81 -10.34
C TYR A 225 -5.78 16.16 -11.80
N SER A 226 -5.54 15.16 -12.64
CA SER A 226 -5.45 15.39 -14.06
C SER A 226 -6.30 14.36 -14.77
N GLN A 227 -7.05 14.78 -15.75
CA GLN A 227 -7.74 13.89 -16.68
C GLN A 227 -6.76 13.14 -17.61
N LYS A 228 -5.46 13.21 -17.31
CA LYS A 228 -4.38 12.64 -18.12
C LYS A 228 -3.77 11.39 -17.51
N LEU A 229 -4.04 11.10 -16.24
CA LEU A 229 -3.50 9.96 -15.54
C LEU A 229 -4.64 8.97 -15.25
N ASP A 230 -4.62 7.84 -15.93
CA ASP A 230 -5.49 6.72 -15.62
C ASP A 230 -4.78 5.79 -14.64
N TYR A 231 -5.53 5.24 -13.70
CA TYR A 231 -5.02 4.26 -12.78
C TYR A 231 -5.20 2.85 -13.31
N TYR A 232 -4.27 1.98 -12.97
CA TYR A 232 -4.28 0.59 -13.43
C TYR A 232 -5.43 -0.21 -12.82
N GLY A 233 -5.95 0.19 -11.67
CA GLY A 233 -6.81 -0.68 -10.88
C GLY A 233 -6.01 -1.92 -10.47
N GLY A 234 -6.46 -3.11 -10.81
CA GLY A 234 -5.71 -4.33 -10.56
C GLY A 234 -5.54 -4.65 -9.08
N SER A 235 -6.48 -4.20 -8.25
CA SER A 235 -6.52 -4.61 -6.84
C SER A 235 -6.57 -6.13 -6.77
N GLN A 236 -5.78 -6.72 -5.88
CA GLN A 236 -5.57 -8.16 -5.88
C GLN A 236 -5.14 -8.72 -4.53
N VAL A 237 -5.40 -10.01 -4.35
CA VAL A 237 -4.82 -10.83 -3.29
C VAL A 237 -3.89 -11.86 -3.92
N VAL A 238 -2.65 -11.90 -3.44
CA VAL A 238 -1.62 -12.83 -3.90
C VAL A 238 -1.24 -13.75 -2.74
N ASP A 239 -1.27 -15.05 -2.98
CA ASP A 239 -0.95 -16.06 -1.96
C ASP A 239 0.58 -16.26 -1.80
N PRO A 240 1.04 -16.97 -0.75
CA PRO A 240 2.45 -17.26 -0.51
C PRO A 240 3.16 -18.08 -1.60
N TYR A 241 2.43 -18.61 -2.58
CA TYR A 241 2.99 -19.28 -3.76
C TYR A 241 3.17 -18.32 -4.95
N GLY A 242 2.82 -17.03 -4.78
CA GLY A 242 2.87 -16.04 -5.86
C GLY A 242 1.69 -16.13 -6.83
N LYS A 243 0.61 -16.82 -6.45
CA LYS A 243 -0.61 -16.90 -7.27
C LYS A 243 -1.57 -15.77 -6.92
N VAL A 244 -2.09 -15.11 -7.92
CA VAL A 244 -3.22 -14.19 -7.75
C VAL A 244 -4.47 -15.02 -7.53
N VAL A 245 -5.03 -14.96 -6.33
CA VAL A 245 -6.20 -15.75 -5.91
C VAL A 245 -7.51 -14.96 -5.96
N ALA A 246 -7.42 -13.63 -5.99
CA ALA A 246 -8.55 -12.73 -6.27
C ALA A 246 -8.03 -11.46 -6.98
N TYR A 247 -8.80 -10.93 -7.91
CA TYR A 247 -8.39 -9.83 -8.77
C TYR A 247 -9.59 -9.05 -9.29
N LEU A 248 -9.45 -7.74 -9.36
CA LEU A 248 -10.41 -6.84 -10.00
C LEU A 248 -9.66 -5.91 -10.95
N ALA A 249 -10.11 -5.77 -12.20
CA ALA A 249 -9.43 -4.99 -13.22
C ALA A 249 -9.47 -3.47 -12.92
N ASN A 250 -10.11 -2.67 -13.76
CA ASN A 250 -10.14 -1.21 -13.57
C ASN A 250 -11.56 -0.69 -13.21
N GLU A 251 -12.42 -1.57 -12.78
CA GLU A 251 -13.75 -1.23 -12.28
C GLU A 251 -13.72 -1.04 -10.76
N GLU A 252 -14.61 -0.21 -10.25
CA GLU A 252 -14.76 0.02 -8.83
C GLU A 252 -15.39 -1.18 -8.13
N GLY A 253 -14.86 -1.53 -6.94
CA GLY A 253 -15.39 -2.64 -6.16
C GLY A 253 -14.42 -3.22 -5.15
N LEU A 254 -14.79 -4.38 -4.60
CA LEU A 254 -14.00 -5.12 -3.62
C LEU A 254 -13.47 -6.42 -4.20
N VAL A 255 -12.18 -6.62 -4.08
CA VAL A 255 -11.53 -7.92 -4.24
C VAL A 255 -11.57 -8.65 -2.91
N ILE A 256 -12.12 -9.86 -2.87
CA ILE A 256 -12.29 -10.60 -1.61
C ILE A 256 -11.72 -12.00 -1.75
N HIS A 257 -10.97 -12.43 -0.73
CA HIS A 257 -10.46 -13.80 -0.61
C HIS A 257 -10.50 -14.26 0.83
N LYS A 258 -10.88 -15.52 1.05
CA LYS A 258 -10.96 -16.15 2.36
C LYS A 258 -10.01 -17.33 2.45
N ALA A 259 -9.15 -17.36 3.48
CA ALA A 259 -8.20 -18.43 3.69
C ALA A 259 -7.79 -18.56 5.18
N ASP A 260 -7.28 -19.72 5.54
CA ASP A 260 -6.45 -19.88 6.73
C ASP A 260 -5.03 -19.37 6.40
N LEU A 261 -4.74 -18.13 6.82
CA LEU A 261 -3.53 -17.43 6.41
C LEU A 261 -2.26 -18.12 6.92
N GLU A 262 -2.27 -18.59 8.16
CA GLU A 262 -1.12 -19.23 8.80
C GLU A 262 -0.85 -20.60 8.20
N GLU A 263 -1.90 -21.39 7.95
CA GLU A 263 -1.78 -22.71 7.35
C GLU A 263 -1.20 -22.65 5.94
N VAL A 264 -1.66 -21.70 5.09
CA VAL A 264 -1.11 -21.55 3.74
C VAL A 264 0.36 -21.12 3.78
N VAL A 265 0.74 -20.23 4.70
CA VAL A 265 2.15 -19.84 4.91
C VAL A 265 2.97 -21.06 5.37
N LEU A 266 2.48 -21.84 6.34
CA LEU A 266 3.14 -23.04 6.82
C LEU A 266 3.36 -24.04 5.66
N GLN A 267 2.31 -24.31 4.89
CA GLN A 267 2.39 -25.23 3.74
C GLN A 267 3.37 -24.73 2.69
N SER A 268 3.40 -23.42 2.39
CA SER A 268 4.33 -22.85 1.42
C SER A 268 5.80 -23.04 1.82
N ARG A 269 6.10 -23.08 3.13
CA ARG A 269 7.44 -23.23 3.71
C ARG A 269 7.85 -24.66 4.01
N THR A 270 6.93 -25.60 4.00
CA THR A 270 7.19 -27.00 4.41
C THR A 270 6.88 -28.02 3.33
N ALA A 271 5.93 -27.75 2.45
CA ALA A 271 5.47 -28.68 1.41
C ALA A 271 5.46 -28.07 0.00
N GLY A 272 5.31 -26.73 -0.10
CA GLY A 272 5.40 -26.01 -1.38
C GLY A 272 6.83 -25.91 -1.88
N PHE A 273 7.02 -25.62 -3.17
CA PHE A 273 8.31 -25.43 -3.84
C PHE A 273 9.44 -26.35 -3.30
N PHE A 274 9.25 -27.66 -3.46
CA PHE A 274 10.14 -28.72 -2.96
C PHE A 274 10.33 -28.74 -1.42
N GLY A 275 9.46 -28.14 -0.64
CA GLY A 275 9.58 -28.06 0.82
C GLY A 275 10.65 -27.07 1.30
N LEU A 276 11.04 -26.12 0.45
CA LEU A 276 12.07 -25.13 0.79
C LEU A 276 11.47 -23.94 1.56
N ASN A 277 12.20 -23.51 2.60
CA ASN A 277 11.90 -22.29 3.34
C ASN A 277 12.82 -21.16 2.87
N LEU A 278 12.33 -20.33 1.94
CA LEU A 278 13.14 -19.28 1.32
C LEU A 278 13.61 -18.19 2.30
N LEU A 279 13.02 -18.10 3.50
CA LEU A 279 13.52 -17.19 4.54
C LEU A 279 14.64 -17.84 5.36
N GLN A 280 14.55 -19.15 5.63
CA GLN A 280 15.53 -19.89 6.40
C GLN A 280 16.80 -20.19 5.60
N ASP A 281 16.65 -20.49 4.31
CA ASP A 281 17.75 -20.93 3.42
C ASP A 281 18.65 -19.78 2.94
N ARG A 282 18.37 -18.56 3.40
CA ARG A 282 19.17 -17.37 3.06
C ARG A 282 20.61 -17.49 3.59
N ARG A 283 21.51 -16.88 2.84
CA ARG A 283 22.93 -16.78 3.16
C ARG A 283 23.33 -15.30 3.37
N PRO A 284 22.87 -14.65 4.49
CA PRO A 284 23.04 -13.21 4.71
C PRO A 284 24.50 -12.75 4.65
N GLU A 285 25.45 -13.63 4.99
CA GLU A 285 26.87 -13.38 4.92
C GLU A 285 27.40 -13.05 3.52
N HIS A 286 26.60 -13.33 2.48
CA HIS A 286 26.92 -12.99 1.07
C HIS A 286 26.18 -11.75 0.55
N TYR A 287 25.36 -11.10 1.38
CA TYR A 287 24.51 -9.99 0.94
C TYR A 287 24.98 -8.62 1.42
N GLY A 288 26.26 -8.49 1.79
CA GLY A 288 26.84 -7.23 2.31
C GLY A 288 26.59 -6.02 1.39
N ALA A 289 26.58 -6.23 0.07
CA ALA A 289 26.32 -5.17 -0.90
C ALA A 289 24.93 -4.50 -0.74
N LEU A 290 23.94 -5.20 -0.17
CA LEU A 290 22.60 -4.63 0.05
C LEU A 290 22.57 -3.52 1.11
N VAL A 291 23.55 -3.49 1.99
CA VAL A 291 23.65 -2.49 3.06
C VAL A 291 24.85 -1.56 2.89
N ASP A 292 25.64 -1.77 1.84
CA ASP A 292 26.81 -0.93 1.53
C ASP A 292 26.35 0.42 0.96
N GLN A 293 26.67 1.48 1.69
CA GLN A 293 26.30 2.83 1.32
C GLN A 293 27.05 3.38 0.11
N GLU A 294 28.13 2.75 -0.32
CA GLU A 294 28.83 3.15 -1.54
C GLU A 294 27.96 2.95 -2.78
N TYR A 295 27.13 1.90 -2.82
CA TYR A 295 26.15 1.68 -3.87
C TYR A 295 24.95 2.64 -3.82
N ARG A 296 24.79 3.40 -2.73
CA ARG A 296 23.78 4.46 -2.59
C ARG A 296 24.11 5.72 -3.41
N ARG A 297 25.31 5.82 -3.98
CA ARG A 297 25.85 7.01 -4.64
C ARG A 297 25.35 7.26 -6.08
N CYS A 298 24.24 6.69 -6.50
CA CYS A 298 23.40 7.43 -7.43
C CYS A 298 22.83 8.59 -6.61
N GLY A 299 23.51 9.74 -6.59
CA GLY A 299 23.13 10.92 -5.81
C GLY A 299 21.65 11.29 -6.03
N PRO A 300 21.09 12.22 -5.25
CA PRO A 300 19.76 12.74 -5.58
C PRO A 300 19.79 13.03 -7.08
N ARG A 301 18.75 12.57 -7.79
CA ARG A 301 18.60 12.93 -9.20
C ARG A 301 18.43 14.45 -9.30
N SER A 302 19.52 15.16 -8.97
CA SER A 302 19.71 16.56 -9.26
C SER A 302 19.94 16.62 -10.76
N GLY A 303 18.90 16.92 -11.50
CA GLY A 303 19.02 17.15 -12.90
C GLY A 303 18.24 16.21 -13.79
N LEU A 304 16.94 16.27 -13.72
CA LEU A 304 16.19 16.49 -14.94
C LEU A 304 16.29 17.99 -15.22
N ALA A 305 17.52 18.45 -15.53
CA ALA A 305 17.69 19.66 -16.33
C ALA A 305 17.07 19.31 -17.68
N ALA A 306 16.01 20.02 -18.02
CA ALA A 306 15.46 20.05 -19.34
C ALA A 306 16.58 20.37 -20.35
N GLU A 307 16.85 19.47 -21.29
CA GLU A 307 17.21 19.82 -22.65
C GLU A 307 16.01 19.65 -23.55
#